data_e9a5b368bca5f5da320327e6576fda0c
#
_entry.id   e9a5b368bca5f5da320327e6576fda0c
#
_cell.length_a   1.000
_cell.length_b   1.000
_cell.length_c   1.000
_cell.angle_alpha   90.00
_cell.angle_beta   90.00
_cell.angle_gamma   90.00
#
_symmetry.space_group_name_H-M   'P 1'
#
loop_
_entity.id
_entity.type
_entity.pdbx_description
1 polymer ?
#
loop_
_entity_poly.entity_id
_entity_poly.type
_entity_poly.pdbx_seq_one_letter_code
_entity_poly.pdbx_strand_id
1 'polypeptide(L)'
;MSYIDMIKERARIDKKTIVLPESNDKRTLLAAARIVEEGIADMIGDEEKIMDGAGWLEVDLSKVTVVNPKTTPKLDDYVNLLYETRKAKGMTPEKAREILLNDYLTFGIVMVKANDADGMVAGACHSTADTLRPALQILKTAPGVKLVSAFFVMDTVFKDQGENGTFLFADCGLNQDPTPEELAAIADTSSRS
;
A
#
# COMPACT_ATOMS: atom_id res chain seq x y z
N MET A 1 11.82 -7.62 23.60
CA MET A 1 10.77 -7.33 22.61
C MET A 1 11.48 -7.03 21.30
N SER A 2 11.16 -7.73 20.21
CA SER A 2 11.78 -7.43 18.91
C SER A 2 11.24 -6.11 18.35
N TYR A 3 11.91 -5.53 17.36
CA TYR A 3 11.41 -4.34 16.68
C TYR A 3 10.04 -4.61 16.03
N ILE A 4 9.84 -5.80 15.48
CA ILE A 4 8.57 -6.23 14.88
C ILE A 4 7.45 -6.27 15.92
N ASP A 5 7.71 -6.80 17.13
CA ASP A 5 6.72 -6.82 18.21
C ASP A 5 6.30 -5.39 18.60
N MET A 6 7.26 -4.47 18.69
CA MET A 6 7.01 -3.07 19.00
C MET A 6 6.13 -2.41 17.93
N ILE A 7 6.40 -2.65 16.63
CA ILE A 7 5.57 -2.13 15.53
C ILE A 7 4.15 -2.68 15.63
N LYS A 8 3.98 -4.00 15.88
CA LYS A 8 2.66 -4.61 16.03
C LYS A 8 1.88 -4.03 17.20
N GLU A 9 2.52 -3.82 18.34
CA GLU A 9 1.85 -3.17 19.49
C GLU A 9 1.40 -1.74 19.16
N ARG A 10 2.24 -0.95 18.49
CA ARG A 10 1.85 0.40 18.03
C ARG A 10 0.68 0.37 17.06
N ALA A 11 0.68 -0.58 16.10
CA ALA A 11 -0.40 -0.75 15.13
C ALA A 11 -1.73 -1.16 15.80
N ARG A 12 -1.69 -1.94 16.89
CA ARG A 12 -2.90 -2.27 17.67
C ARG A 12 -3.51 -1.08 18.39
N ILE A 13 -2.67 -0.13 18.82
CA ILE A 13 -3.12 1.09 19.52
C ILE A 13 -3.68 2.11 18.53
N ASP A 14 -3.03 2.30 17.39
CA ASP A 14 -3.41 3.26 16.34
C ASP A 14 -3.66 2.50 15.02
N LYS A 15 -4.82 1.84 14.97
CA LYS A 15 -5.22 1.04 13.80
C LYS A 15 -5.39 1.91 12.56
N LYS A 16 -4.84 1.42 11.47
CA LYS A 16 -4.91 2.04 10.16
C LYS A 16 -5.71 1.19 9.19
N THR A 17 -6.42 1.85 8.29
CA THR A 17 -7.10 1.19 7.18
C THR A 17 -6.11 0.97 6.05
N ILE A 18 -5.78 -0.29 5.78
CA ILE A 18 -4.84 -0.69 4.74
C ILE A 18 -5.56 -1.40 3.59
N VAL A 19 -5.35 -0.90 2.38
CA VAL A 19 -5.91 -1.52 1.17
C VAL A 19 -5.03 -2.66 0.71
N LEU A 20 -5.63 -3.82 0.43
CA LEU A 20 -5.02 -4.94 -0.27
C LEU A 20 -5.74 -5.15 -1.61
N PRO A 21 -5.20 -4.60 -2.72
CA PRO A 21 -5.90 -4.62 -4.01
C PRO A 21 -5.80 -5.97 -4.74
N GLU A 22 -4.86 -6.83 -4.35
CA GLU A 22 -4.58 -8.10 -5.03
C GLU A 22 -5.36 -9.27 -4.41
N SER A 23 -6.66 -9.08 -4.23
CA SER A 23 -7.57 -10.05 -3.59
C SER A 23 -7.74 -11.37 -4.34
N ASN A 24 -7.25 -11.47 -5.57
CA ASN A 24 -7.19 -12.71 -6.35
C ASN A 24 -5.96 -13.58 -6.04
N ASP A 25 -5.02 -13.10 -5.23
CA ASP A 25 -3.86 -13.89 -4.78
C ASP A 25 -4.13 -14.50 -3.40
N LYS A 26 -3.97 -15.84 -3.31
CA LYS A 26 -4.20 -16.58 -2.06
C LYS A 26 -3.33 -16.10 -0.89
N ARG A 27 -2.11 -15.61 -1.16
CA ARG A 27 -1.21 -15.09 -0.13
C ARG A 27 -1.77 -13.82 0.50
N THR A 28 -2.42 -12.98 -0.32
CA THR A 28 -3.10 -11.77 0.13
C THR A 28 -4.28 -12.12 1.03
N LEU A 29 -5.11 -13.11 0.67
CA LEU A 29 -6.23 -13.54 1.48
C LEU A 29 -5.79 -14.14 2.83
N LEU A 30 -4.75 -14.98 2.82
CA LEU A 30 -4.16 -15.54 4.04
C LEU A 30 -3.57 -14.45 4.95
N ALA A 31 -2.90 -13.46 4.35
CA ALA A 31 -2.37 -12.31 5.09
C ALA A 31 -3.50 -11.46 5.68
N ALA A 32 -4.57 -11.22 4.92
CA ALA A 32 -5.75 -10.50 5.38
C ALA A 32 -6.36 -11.13 6.63
N ALA A 33 -6.65 -12.43 6.58
CA ALA A 33 -7.19 -13.17 7.72
C ALA A 33 -6.31 -13.05 8.96
N ARG A 34 -5.00 -13.24 8.80
CA ARG A 34 -4.05 -13.17 9.91
C ARG A 34 -3.92 -11.75 10.50
N ILE A 35 -3.89 -10.73 9.66
CA ILE A 35 -3.78 -9.33 10.11
C ILE A 35 -5.00 -8.92 10.93
N VAL A 36 -6.19 -9.31 10.47
CA VAL A 36 -7.45 -9.04 11.19
C VAL A 36 -7.53 -9.83 12.50
N GLU A 37 -7.10 -11.09 12.50
CA GLU A 37 -7.01 -11.93 13.72
C GLU A 37 -6.04 -11.30 14.75
N GLU A 38 -4.88 -10.83 14.31
CA GLU A 38 -3.91 -10.14 15.16
C GLU A 38 -4.35 -8.72 15.57
N GLY A 39 -5.41 -8.17 14.96
CA GLY A 39 -5.97 -6.85 15.28
C GLY A 39 -5.04 -5.69 14.92
N ILE A 40 -4.23 -5.84 13.87
CA ILE A 40 -3.18 -4.89 13.51
C ILE A 40 -3.69 -3.79 12.58
N ALA A 41 -4.62 -4.12 11.67
CA ALA A 41 -5.18 -3.16 10.71
C ALA A 41 -6.57 -3.61 10.26
N ASP A 42 -7.36 -2.66 9.73
CA ASP A 42 -8.58 -2.95 8.99
C ASP A 42 -8.24 -3.02 7.50
N MET A 43 -8.95 -3.87 6.73
CA MET A 43 -8.57 -4.20 5.36
C MET A 43 -9.73 -4.02 4.40
N ILE A 44 -9.40 -3.67 3.16
CA ILE A 44 -10.36 -3.44 2.07
C ILE A 44 -9.92 -4.25 0.84
N GLY A 45 -10.86 -4.95 0.20
CA GLY A 45 -10.59 -5.77 -0.99
C GLY A 45 -11.82 -5.99 -1.88
N ASP A 46 -11.71 -6.84 -2.89
CA ASP A 46 -12.79 -7.17 -3.84
C ASP A 46 -13.65 -8.36 -3.37
N GLU A 47 -14.96 -8.12 -3.16
CA GLU A 47 -15.89 -9.07 -2.54
C GLU A 47 -16.09 -10.37 -3.35
N GLU A 48 -16.29 -10.29 -4.67
CA GLU A 48 -16.58 -11.48 -5.48
C GLU A 48 -15.44 -12.49 -5.46
N LYS A 49 -14.20 -12.01 -5.52
CA LYS A 49 -13.00 -12.87 -5.54
C LYS A 49 -12.59 -13.36 -4.16
N ILE A 50 -12.86 -12.55 -3.14
CA ILE A 50 -12.55 -12.89 -1.74
C ILE A 50 -13.42 -14.05 -1.26
N MET A 51 -14.72 -14.02 -1.55
CA MET A 51 -15.64 -15.06 -1.09
C MET A 51 -15.34 -16.42 -1.73
N ASP A 52 -15.03 -16.45 -3.03
CA ASP A 52 -14.62 -17.68 -3.72
C ASP A 52 -13.28 -18.21 -3.18
N GLY A 53 -12.31 -17.32 -3.00
CA GLY A 53 -10.99 -17.68 -2.48
C GLY A 53 -10.99 -18.11 -1.01
N ALA A 54 -11.77 -17.45 -0.16
CA ALA A 54 -11.86 -17.76 1.26
C ALA A 54 -12.41 -19.15 1.54
N GLY A 55 -13.42 -19.59 0.77
CA GLY A 55 -13.99 -20.93 0.89
C GLY A 55 -12.98 -22.03 0.60
N TRP A 56 -12.08 -21.82 -0.36
CA TRP A 56 -11.01 -22.77 -0.70
C TRP A 56 -9.86 -22.81 0.29
N LEU A 57 -9.63 -21.70 1.02
CA LEU A 57 -8.51 -21.54 1.95
C LEU A 57 -8.89 -21.81 3.41
N GLU A 58 -10.17 -22.03 3.68
CA GLU A 58 -10.71 -22.22 5.04
C GLU A 58 -10.31 -21.09 6.02
N VAL A 59 -10.31 -19.84 5.54
CA VAL A 59 -9.96 -18.66 6.34
C VAL A 59 -11.19 -17.82 6.67
N ASP A 60 -11.22 -17.26 7.88
CA ASP A 60 -12.27 -16.32 8.29
C ASP A 60 -11.94 -14.89 7.86
N LEU A 61 -12.68 -14.37 6.89
CA LEU A 61 -12.61 -12.99 6.41
C LEU A 61 -13.83 -12.15 6.83
N SER A 62 -14.64 -12.62 7.78
CA SER A 62 -15.87 -11.94 8.21
C SER A 62 -15.63 -10.55 8.80
N LYS A 63 -14.43 -10.27 9.28
CA LYS A 63 -14.02 -8.96 9.82
C LYS A 63 -13.31 -8.07 8.80
N VAL A 64 -13.12 -8.55 7.59
CA VAL A 64 -12.51 -7.76 6.52
C VAL A 64 -13.58 -6.88 5.87
N THR A 65 -13.35 -5.59 5.78
CA THR A 65 -14.21 -4.71 4.99
C THR A 65 -13.90 -4.90 3.52
N VAL A 66 -14.90 -5.29 2.73
CA VAL A 66 -14.75 -5.49 1.29
C VAL A 66 -15.37 -4.33 0.54
N VAL A 67 -14.60 -3.69 -0.35
CA VAL A 67 -15.07 -2.62 -1.23
C VAL A 67 -15.04 -3.11 -2.66
N ASN A 68 -16.23 -3.28 -3.25
CA ASN A 68 -16.36 -3.64 -4.65
C ASN A 68 -16.49 -2.37 -5.51
N PRO A 69 -15.56 -2.13 -6.47
CA PRO A 69 -15.63 -0.97 -7.35
C PRO A 69 -16.94 -0.82 -8.12
N LYS A 70 -17.62 -1.92 -8.43
CA LYS A 70 -18.87 -1.91 -9.21
C LYS A 70 -20.09 -1.49 -8.39
N THR A 71 -20.06 -1.66 -7.07
CA THR A 71 -21.22 -1.46 -6.19
C THR A 71 -21.02 -0.35 -5.15
N THR A 72 -19.77 0.13 -4.98
CA THR A 72 -19.48 1.21 -4.02
C THR A 72 -20.19 2.50 -4.38
N PRO A 73 -20.85 3.16 -3.40
CA PRO A 73 -21.48 4.47 -3.64
C PRO A 73 -20.47 5.59 -3.92
N LYS A 74 -19.16 5.37 -3.62
CA LYS A 74 -18.08 6.37 -3.81
C LYS A 74 -17.44 6.34 -5.20
N LEU A 75 -17.89 5.48 -6.11
CA LEU A 75 -17.26 5.35 -7.43
C LEU A 75 -17.18 6.69 -8.18
N ASP A 76 -18.25 7.47 -8.17
CA ASP A 76 -18.30 8.75 -8.90
C ASP A 76 -17.33 9.78 -8.31
N ASP A 77 -17.17 9.82 -6.99
CA ASP A 77 -16.19 10.68 -6.31
C ASP A 77 -14.77 10.28 -6.69
N TYR A 78 -14.48 8.98 -6.73
CA TYR A 78 -13.16 8.46 -7.13
C TYR A 78 -12.86 8.73 -8.61
N VAL A 79 -13.87 8.60 -9.48
CA VAL A 79 -13.75 8.96 -10.91
C VAL A 79 -13.39 10.44 -11.05
N ASN A 80 -14.10 11.31 -10.36
CA ASN A 80 -13.82 12.73 -10.38
C ASN A 80 -12.43 13.07 -9.84
N LEU A 81 -12.03 12.44 -8.74
CA LEU A 81 -10.70 12.64 -8.13
C LEU A 81 -9.58 12.20 -9.08
N LEU A 82 -9.71 11.04 -9.72
CA LEU A 82 -8.74 10.55 -10.71
C LEU A 82 -8.70 11.46 -11.94
N TYR A 83 -9.85 11.85 -12.46
CA TYR A 83 -9.95 12.80 -13.57
C TYR A 83 -9.26 14.11 -13.24
N GLU A 84 -9.62 14.78 -12.14
CA GLU A 84 -9.03 16.06 -11.74
C GLU A 84 -7.51 15.97 -11.55
N THR A 85 -7.04 14.86 -10.98
CA THR A 85 -5.60 14.62 -10.77
C THR A 85 -4.84 14.46 -12.09
N ARG A 86 -5.47 13.93 -13.14
CA ARG A 86 -4.81 13.51 -14.38
C ARG A 86 -5.31 14.18 -15.65
N LYS A 87 -6.30 15.09 -15.59
CA LYS A 87 -6.86 15.78 -16.78
C LYS A 87 -5.81 16.47 -17.64
N ALA A 88 -4.81 17.10 -17.03
CA ALA A 88 -3.70 17.73 -17.75
C ALA A 88 -2.81 16.74 -18.54
N LYS A 89 -2.98 15.45 -18.32
CA LYS A 89 -2.30 14.35 -19.03
C LYS A 89 -3.25 13.56 -19.93
N GLY A 90 -4.40 14.12 -20.29
CA GLY A 90 -5.36 13.53 -21.23
C GLY A 90 -6.29 12.49 -20.61
N MET A 91 -6.49 12.50 -19.30
CA MET A 91 -7.53 11.69 -18.66
C MET A 91 -8.91 12.29 -18.99
N THR A 92 -9.89 11.44 -19.26
CA THR A 92 -11.32 11.81 -19.33
C THR A 92 -12.09 11.10 -18.23
N PRO A 93 -13.30 11.58 -17.87
CA PRO A 93 -14.13 10.91 -16.85
C PRO A 93 -14.46 9.47 -17.22
N GLU A 94 -14.75 9.20 -18.51
CA GLU A 94 -15.05 7.85 -19.00
C GLU A 94 -13.87 6.91 -18.83
N LYS A 95 -12.67 7.38 -19.22
CA LYS A 95 -11.42 6.62 -19.06
C LYS A 95 -11.07 6.41 -17.59
N ALA A 96 -11.28 7.40 -16.74
CA ALA A 96 -11.07 7.26 -15.30
C ALA A 96 -11.99 6.17 -14.71
N ARG A 97 -13.27 6.17 -15.11
CA ARG A 97 -14.24 5.15 -14.69
C ARG A 97 -13.85 3.76 -15.18
N GLU A 98 -13.46 3.63 -16.44
CA GLU A 98 -13.00 2.35 -17.00
C GLU A 98 -11.81 1.79 -16.23
N ILE A 99 -10.83 2.63 -15.93
CA ILE A 99 -9.65 2.23 -15.13
C ILE A 99 -10.07 1.75 -13.74
N LEU A 100 -10.89 2.53 -13.02
CA LEU A 100 -11.28 2.18 -11.65
C LEU A 100 -12.13 0.91 -11.56
N LEU A 101 -12.89 0.58 -12.59
CA LEU A 101 -13.69 -0.65 -12.63
C LEU A 101 -12.87 -1.91 -12.96
N ASN A 102 -11.71 -1.76 -13.62
CA ASN A 102 -10.92 -2.88 -14.13
C ASN A 102 -9.54 -3.02 -13.49
N ASP A 103 -9.03 -1.99 -12.81
CA ASP A 103 -7.72 -1.97 -12.16
C ASP A 103 -7.85 -1.68 -10.67
N TYR A 104 -7.88 -2.74 -9.87
CA TYR A 104 -8.02 -2.65 -8.41
C TYR A 104 -6.81 -2.00 -7.74
N LEU A 105 -5.62 -2.08 -8.35
CA LEU A 105 -4.43 -1.39 -7.85
C LEU A 105 -4.62 0.12 -7.91
N THR A 106 -5.01 0.65 -9.08
CA THR A 106 -5.32 2.08 -9.24
C THR A 106 -6.51 2.50 -8.38
N PHE A 107 -7.53 1.64 -8.23
CA PHE A 107 -8.66 1.90 -7.34
C PHE A 107 -8.19 2.08 -5.89
N GLY A 108 -7.36 1.18 -5.37
CA GLY A 108 -6.81 1.28 -4.01
C GLY A 108 -5.95 2.53 -3.80
N ILE A 109 -5.15 2.92 -4.79
CA ILE A 109 -4.36 4.16 -4.77
C ILE A 109 -5.28 5.39 -4.68
N VAL A 110 -6.40 5.39 -5.40
CA VAL A 110 -7.38 6.49 -5.36
C VAL A 110 -8.09 6.55 -4.01
N MET A 111 -8.37 5.40 -3.37
CA MET A 111 -8.90 5.37 -1.99
C MET A 111 -7.94 6.03 -1.00
N VAL A 112 -6.64 5.74 -1.09
CA VAL A 112 -5.62 6.39 -0.27
C VAL A 112 -5.57 7.89 -0.57
N LYS A 113 -5.66 8.28 -1.84
CA LYS A 113 -5.71 9.70 -2.25
C LYS A 113 -6.94 10.44 -1.72
N ALA A 114 -8.05 9.75 -1.60
CA ALA A 114 -9.31 10.27 -1.04
C ALA A 114 -9.33 10.34 0.49
N ASN A 115 -8.30 9.82 1.17
CA ASN A 115 -8.23 9.62 2.62
C ASN A 115 -9.30 8.63 3.14
N ASP A 116 -9.76 7.72 2.31
CA ASP A 116 -10.62 6.60 2.71
C ASP A 116 -9.82 5.38 3.17
N ALA A 117 -8.51 5.42 2.98
CA ALA A 117 -7.53 4.50 3.52
C ALA A 117 -6.24 5.24 3.89
N ASP A 118 -5.52 4.74 4.88
CA ASP A 118 -4.25 5.31 5.34
C ASP A 118 -3.06 4.85 4.48
N GLY A 119 -3.18 3.67 3.87
CA GLY A 119 -2.12 3.11 3.05
C GLY A 119 -2.58 1.93 2.20
N MET A 120 -1.67 1.43 1.37
CA MET A 120 -1.89 0.27 0.51
C MET A 120 -0.67 -0.65 0.53
N VAL A 121 -0.89 -1.95 0.58
CA VAL A 121 0.15 -2.98 0.42
C VAL A 121 -0.17 -3.79 -0.83
N ALA A 122 0.77 -3.80 -1.78
CA ALA A 122 0.65 -4.49 -3.06
C ALA A 122 2.00 -5.07 -3.49
N GLY A 123 2.00 -5.87 -4.58
CA GLY A 123 3.20 -6.50 -5.14
C GLY A 123 3.19 -8.03 -5.04
N ALA A 124 2.07 -8.63 -4.65
CA ALA A 124 1.92 -10.08 -4.68
C ALA A 124 1.89 -10.63 -6.12
N CYS A 125 1.23 -9.92 -7.04
CA CYS A 125 1.08 -10.31 -8.43
C CYS A 125 1.35 -9.17 -9.45
N HIS A 126 1.78 -8.00 -8.99
CA HIS A 126 2.21 -6.88 -9.84
C HIS A 126 3.71 -6.64 -9.70
N SER A 127 4.34 -6.15 -10.77
CA SER A 127 5.73 -5.71 -10.72
C SER A 127 5.88 -4.41 -9.91
N THR A 128 7.10 -4.13 -9.44
CA THR A 128 7.42 -2.86 -8.77
C THR A 128 7.03 -1.66 -9.64
N ALA A 129 7.31 -1.72 -10.95
CA ALA A 129 6.98 -0.63 -11.87
C ALA A 129 5.48 -0.43 -12.04
N ASP A 130 4.70 -1.52 -12.10
CA ASP A 130 3.24 -1.46 -12.24
C ASP A 130 2.58 -0.90 -10.98
N THR A 131 3.14 -1.18 -9.80
CA THR A 131 2.65 -0.65 -8.52
C THR A 131 3.04 0.82 -8.33
N LEU A 132 4.31 1.16 -8.55
CA LEU A 132 4.82 2.50 -8.24
C LEU A 132 4.40 3.56 -9.25
N ARG A 133 4.29 3.22 -10.54
CA ARG A 133 3.93 4.19 -11.57
C ARG A 133 2.58 4.88 -11.31
N PRO A 134 1.46 4.16 -11.08
CA PRO A 134 0.20 4.81 -10.76
C PRO A 134 0.25 5.52 -9.39
N ALA A 135 0.94 4.96 -8.39
CA ALA A 135 1.10 5.61 -7.10
C ALA A 135 1.77 7.00 -7.22
N LEU A 136 2.90 7.08 -7.92
CA LEU A 136 3.60 8.34 -8.17
C LEU A 136 2.78 9.33 -8.99
N GLN A 137 1.99 8.83 -9.92
CA GLN A 137 1.16 9.67 -10.78
C GLN A 137 -0.05 10.27 -10.05
N ILE A 138 -0.60 9.58 -9.06
CA ILE A 138 -1.84 9.94 -8.36
C ILE A 138 -1.54 10.56 -7.00
N LEU A 139 -0.74 9.90 -6.16
CA LEU A 139 -0.41 10.39 -4.80
C LEU A 139 0.64 11.50 -4.86
N LYS A 140 1.62 11.36 -5.77
CA LYS A 140 2.83 12.20 -5.85
C LYS A 140 3.73 12.00 -4.62
N THR A 141 4.80 12.79 -4.53
CA THR A 141 5.67 12.84 -3.35
C THR A 141 5.11 13.78 -2.29
N ALA A 142 5.48 13.57 -1.04
CA ALA A 142 5.18 14.52 0.02
C ALA A 142 5.80 15.90 -0.26
N PRO A 143 5.22 16.99 0.26
CA PRO A 143 5.78 18.32 0.08
C PRO A 143 7.25 18.39 0.52
N GLY A 144 8.11 18.93 -0.34
CA GLY A 144 9.55 19.05 -0.10
C GLY A 144 10.38 17.80 -0.41
N VAL A 145 9.76 16.65 -0.67
CA VAL A 145 10.46 15.42 -1.07
C VAL A 145 10.70 15.44 -2.57
N LYS A 146 11.98 15.50 -2.95
CA LYS A 146 12.41 15.59 -4.37
C LYS A 146 12.57 14.22 -5.01
N LEU A 147 12.90 13.20 -4.22
CA LEU A 147 13.24 11.87 -4.69
C LEU A 147 12.45 10.83 -3.89
N VAL A 148 11.80 9.91 -4.61
CA VAL A 148 11.18 8.72 -3.99
C VAL A 148 12.26 7.69 -3.77
N SER A 149 12.33 7.15 -2.55
CA SER A 149 13.23 6.06 -2.19
C SER A 149 12.48 4.98 -1.43
N ALA A 150 13.07 3.80 -1.40
CA ALA A 150 12.58 2.67 -0.62
C ALA A 150 13.61 2.27 0.43
N PHE A 151 13.15 1.74 1.56
CA PHE A 151 14.03 1.20 2.57
C PHE A 151 13.48 -0.09 3.16
N PHE A 152 14.38 -0.93 3.68
CA PHE A 152 14.05 -2.05 4.54
C PHE A 152 14.42 -1.72 5.98
N VAL A 153 13.53 -2.06 6.91
CA VAL A 153 13.89 -2.19 8.31
C VAL A 153 14.26 -3.65 8.57
N MET A 154 15.52 -3.88 8.92
CA MET A 154 16.08 -5.20 9.16
C MET A 154 16.24 -5.43 10.66
N ASP A 155 15.44 -6.32 11.24
CA ASP A 155 15.61 -6.80 12.62
C ASP A 155 16.42 -8.09 12.61
N THR A 156 17.67 -8.03 13.05
CA THR A 156 18.64 -9.12 12.98
C THR A 156 18.85 -9.82 14.32
N VAL A 157 19.50 -10.98 14.28
CA VAL A 157 19.90 -11.71 15.49
C VAL A 157 21.12 -11.09 16.19
N PHE A 158 21.85 -10.22 15.51
CA PHE A 158 23.08 -9.58 16.01
C PHE A 158 22.74 -8.35 16.87
N LYS A 159 22.34 -8.58 18.12
CA LYS A 159 21.81 -7.54 19.01
C LYS A 159 22.88 -6.57 19.55
N ASP A 160 24.16 -6.89 19.35
CA ASP A 160 25.32 -6.05 19.65
C ASP A 160 25.67 -5.03 18.54
N GLN A 161 24.95 -5.09 17.40
CA GLN A 161 25.18 -4.23 16.24
C GLN A 161 23.94 -3.35 15.96
N GLY A 162 24.16 -2.16 15.37
CA GLY A 162 23.11 -1.19 15.06
C GLY A 162 22.33 -0.77 16.30
N GLU A 163 21.05 -0.46 16.13
CA GLU A 163 20.15 -0.17 17.25
C GLU A 163 19.54 -1.48 17.76
N ASN A 164 20.24 -2.17 18.65
CA ASN A 164 19.81 -3.46 19.22
C ASN A 164 19.46 -4.49 18.12
N GLY A 165 20.31 -4.59 17.09
CA GLY A 165 20.13 -5.49 15.95
C GLY A 165 19.24 -4.95 14.84
N THR A 166 18.73 -3.74 14.98
CA THR A 166 17.87 -3.11 13.96
C THR A 166 18.69 -2.18 13.08
N PHE A 167 18.48 -2.30 11.77
CA PHE A 167 19.11 -1.46 10.75
C PHE A 167 18.08 -0.96 9.76
N LEU A 168 18.38 0.19 9.18
CA LEU A 168 17.63 0.75 8.06
C LEU A 168 18.52 0.73 6.82
N PHE A 169 18.11 -0.02 5.80
CA PHE A 169 18.82 -0.13 4.52
C PHE A 169 18.06 0.64 3.44
N ALA A 170 18.63 1.71 2.92
CA ALA A 170 18.10 2.54 1.83
C ALA A 170 19.23 2.96 0.87
N ASP A 171 19.01 3.06 -0.44
CA ASP A 171 17.81 2.67 -1.19
C ASP A 171 17.91 1.20 -1.61
N CYS A 172 16.78 0.47 -1.54
CA CYS A 172 16.77 -0.97 -1.77
C CYS A 172 16.44 -1.38 -3.22
N GLY A 173 16.26 -0.45 -4.14
CA GLY A 173 16.00 -0.85 -5.53
C GLY A 173 15.21 0.13 -6.39
N LEU A 174 15.06 1.40 -6.00
CA LEU A 174 14.42 2.42 -6.82
C LEU A 174 15.44 3.29 -7.56
N ASN A 175 16.51 3.71 -6.87
CA ASN A 175 17.53 4.60 -7.41
C ASN A 175 18.82 3.80 -7.65
N GLN A 176 19.08 3.48 -8.92
CA GLN A 176 20.10 2.52 -9.31
C GLN A 176 21.53 3.07 -9.17
N ASP A 177 21.74 4.37 -9.39
CA ASP A 177 23.05 5.03 -9.31
C ASP A 177 22.85 6.47 -8.82
N PRO A 178 22.53 6.66 -7.53
CA PRO A 178 22.21 7.97 -6.99
C PRO A 178 23.46 8.87 -6.90
N THR A 179 23.31 10.13 -7.26
CA THR A 179 24.30 11.17 -7.04
C THR A 179 24.52 11.41 -5.54
N PRO A 180 25.62 12.10 -5.12
CA PRO A 180 25.83 12.44 -3.72
C PRO A 180 24.67 13.23 -3.09
N GLU A 181 24.05 14.13 -3.84
CA GLU A 181 22.89 14.92 -3.41
C GLU A 181 21.64 14.05 -3.24
N GLU A 182 21.45 13.07 -4.11
CA GLU A 182 20.36 12.08 -4.01
C GLU A 182 20.57 11.13 -2.84
N LEU A 183 21.81 10.68 -2.59
CA LEU A 183 22.14 9.88 -1.40
C LEU A 183 21.84 10.64 -0.11
N ALA A 184 22.17 11.92 -0.05
CA ALA A 184 21.85 12.77 1.10
C ALA A 184 20.32 12.90 1.29
N ALA A 185 19.56 13.06 0.20
CA ALA A 185 18.11 13.12 0.24
C ALA A 185 17.48 11.79 0.68
N ILE A 186 18.00 10.65 0.21
CA ILE A 186 17.59 9.31 0.63
C ILE A 186 17.82 9.13 2.13
N ALA A 187 19.00 9.48 2.62
CA ALA A 187 19.35 9.36 4.04
C ALA A 187 18.43 10.22 4.93
N ASP A 188 18.24 11.49 4.56
CA ASP A 188 17.36 12.41 5.30
C ASP A 188 15.91 11.93 5.34
N THR A 189 15.36 11.53 4.20
CA THR A 189 13.97 11.05 4.12
C THR A 189 13.77 9.75 4.89
N SER A 190 14.69 8.79 4.73
CA SER A 190 14.61 7.48 5.39
C SER A 190 14.76 7.59 6.91
N SER A 191 15.57 8.53 7.41
CA SER A 191 15.77 8.73 8.85
C SER A 191 14.57 9.33 9.57
N ARG A 192 13.63 9.94 8.84
CA ARG A 192 12.42 10.57 9.38
C ARG A 192 11.18 9.67 9.33
N SER A 193 11.28 8.54 8.60
CA SER A 193 10.18 7.58 8.43
C SER A 193 10.14 6.58 9.58
#